data_1418a31bb6b461ee52fb5e1ad9feb220
#
_entry.id   1418a31bb6b461ee52fb5e1ad9feb220
#
_cell.length_a   1.000
_cell.length_b   1.000
_cell.length_c   1.000
_cell.angle_alpha   90.00
_cell.angle_beta   90.00
_cell.angle_gamma   90.00
#
_symmetry.space_group_name_H-M   'P 1'
#
loop_
_entity.id
_entity.type
_entity.pdbx_description
1 polymer ?
#
loop_
_entity_poly.entity_id
_entity_poly.type
_entity_poly.pdbx_seq_one_letter_code
_entity_poly.pdbx_strand_id
1 'polypeptide(L)'
;MQIEEYINYIAGVRRYSQRTKELYSNILNEYKLYFEGAEPRFTPTDIRNYEVHLLDEKKESARTVGLHLSVISGYCKYLMKKGELSSNPVRMVRRPKEEKRLPVFYRADAMKDYFSATECNADQEAMDFLFSLPTSDPVAKDLYSRRLRRLIVSMLFSTGIRRSELISLDKSSLNRGRRTLSVLGKGDKMREIPVTDSLYAEILLYLDAADYMLGAGSGSGTPLLRTLKGTRLYPVFVDRSVKEELSGSEGFTGRKSPHVLRHTIASELLDEGTDLNSIKEMLGHSSLAATQVYTHNTIERLKKVYNNAHPRANKNGGKNGDQD
;
A
#
# COMPACT_ATOMS: atom_id res chain seq x y z
N MET A 1 17.37 -0.91 -30.97
CA MET A 1 16.83 -0.08 -29.89
C MET A 1 17.88 0.18 -28.81
N GLN A 2 18.02 1.40 -28.35
CA GLN A 2 18.99 1.84 -27.30
C GLN A 2 18.30 1.83 -25.91
N ILE A 3 17.87 0.65 -25.47
CA ILE A 3 17.03 0.52 -24.25
C ILE A 3 17.82 0.96 -23.01
N GLU A 4 19.07 0.54 -22.86
CA GLU A 4 19.91 0.89 -21.68
C GLU A 4 20.13 2.40 -21.57
N GLU A 5 20.41 3.09 -22.67
CA GLU A 5 20.54 4.55 -22.65
C GLU A 5 19.25 5.24 -22.22
N TYR A 6 18.12 4.76 -22.71
CA TYR A 6 16.82 5.29 -22.28
C TYR A 6 16.56 5.04 -20.79
N ILE A 7 16.86 3.83 -20.30
CA ILE A 7 16.71 3.52 -18.87
C ILE A 7 17.59 4.42 -18.01
N ASN A 8 18.83 4.67 -18.45
CA ASN A 8 19.74 5.61 -17.76
C ASN A 8 19.21 7.05 -17.81
N TYR A 9 18.66 7.47 -18.96
CA TYR A 9 18.03 8.78 -19.11
C TYR A 9 16.86 8.98 -18.14
N ILE A 10 15.94 8.01 -18.04
CA ILE A 10 14.78 8.12 -17.12
C ILE A 10 15.20 7.99 -15.65
N ALA A 11 16.30 7.31 -15.38
CA ALA A 11 16.91 7.24 -14.04
C ALA A 11 17.46 8.58 -13.60
N GLY A 12 18.27 9.21 -14.44
CA GLY A 12 18.96 10.48 -14.13
C GLY A 12 18.02 11.68 -14.18
N VAL A 13 17.31 11.88 -15.30
CA VAL A 13 16.51 13.09 -15.55
C VAL A 13 15.15 13.02 -14.87
N ARG A 14 14.50 11.85 -14.80
CA ARG A 14 13.14 11.70 -14.25
C ARG A 14 13.10 11.07 -12.88
N ARG A 15 14.24 10.64 -12.35
CA ARG A 15 14.36 10.00 -11.02
C ARG A 15 13.35 8.87 -10.79
N TYR A 16 13.14 8.03 -11.82
CA TYR A 16 12.23 6.89 -11.71
C TYR A 16 12.79 5.84 -10.75
N SER A 17 11.89 5.22 -9.98
CA SER A 17 12.25 4.15 -9.05
C SER A 17 12.85 2.94 -9.79
N GLN A 18 13.66 2.14 -9.09
CA GLN A 18 14.27 0.93 -9.64
C GLN A 18 13.22 0.00 -10.26
N ARG A 19 12.11 -0.21 -9.56
CA ARG A 19 10.99 -1.03 -10.07
C ARG A 19 10.38 -0.48 -11.37
N THR A 20 10.29 0.85 -11.52
CA THR A 20 9.79 1.46 -12.75
C THR A 20 10.77 1.26 -13.90
N LYS A 21 12.08 1.34 -13.62
CA LYS A 21 13.13 1.08 -14.61
C LYS A 21 13.08 -0.36 -15.12
N GLU A 22 12.97 -1.32 -14.21
CA GLU A 22 12.83 -2.75 -14.55
C GLU A 22 11.58 -3.01 -15.39
N LEU A 23 10.44 -2.45 -15.00
CA LEU A 23 9.19 -2.56 -15.75
C LEU A 23 9.33 -1.99 -17.16
N TYR A 24 9.95 -0.81 -17.30
CA TYR A 24 10.14 -0.17 -18.60
C TYR A 24 11.11 -0.97 -19.48
N SER A 25 12.20 -1.48 -18.90
CA SER A 25 13.16 -2.34 -19.58
C SER A 25 12.49 -3.62 -20.10
N ASN A 26 11.71 -4.29 -19.26
CA ASN A 26 11.00 -5.52 -19.62
C ASN A 26 10.03 -5.29 -20.79
N ILE A 27 9.21 -4.24 -20.72
CA ILE A 27 8.24 -3.92 -21.77
C ILE A 27 8.95 -3.57 -23.10
N LEU A 28 10.03 -2.80 -23.04
CA LEU A 28 10.77 -2.44 -24.26
C LEU A 28 11.52 -3.64 -24.85
N ASN A 29 12.04 -4.55 -24.04
CA ASN A 29 12.62 -5.79 -24.50
C ASN A 29 11.57 -6.71 -25.13
N GLU A 30 10.37 -6.78 -24.56
CA GLU A 30 9.25 -7.53 -25.12
C GLU A 30 8.81 -6.95 -26.48
N TYR A 31 8.74 -5.63 -26.61
CA TYR A 31 8.50 -4.97 -27.89
C TYR A 31 9.59 -5.27 -28.92
N LYS A 32 10.86 -5.30 -28.49
CA LYS A 32 11.98 -5.68 -29.36
C LYS A 32 11.88 -7.13 -29.84
N LEU A 33 11.55 -8.05 -28.93
CA LEU A 33 11.40 -9.47 -29.24
C LEU A 33 10.26 -9.75 -30.23
N TYR A 34 9.20 -8.95 -30.21
CA TYR A 34 8.06 -9.06 -31.13
C TYR A 34 8.50 -8.99 -32.62
N PHE A 35 9.59 -8.33 -32.91
CA PHE A 35 10.13 -8.23 -34.29
C PHE A 35 11.04 -9.39 -34.69
N GLU A 36 11.14 -10.46 -33.91
CA GLU A 36 11.88 -11.70 -34.23
C GLU A 36 13.33 -11.47 -34.74
N GLY A 37 14.03 -10.51 -34.13
CA GLY A 37 15.42 -10.18 -34.50
C GLY A 37 15.56 -9.08 -35.53
N ALA A 38 14.50 -8.66 -36.22
CA ALA A 38 14.52 -7.46 -37.07
C ALA A 38 14.59 -6.18 -36.17
N GLU A 39 15.09 -5.09 -36.78
CA GLU A 39 15.07 -3.80 -36.06
C GLU A 39 13.62 -3.33 -35.83
N PRO A 40 13.27 -3.04 -34.55
CA PRO A 40 11.95 -2.54 -34.21
C PRO A 40 11.64 -1.21 -34.89
N ARG A 41 10.48 -1.15 -35.52
CA ARG A 41 10.01 0.04 -36.24
C ARG A 41 8.99 0.78 -35.38
N PHE A 42 8.99 2.10 -35.52
CA PHE A 42 8.09 2.99 -34.80
C PHE A 42 7.15 3.68 -35.80
N THR A 43 6.29 2.89 -36.44
CA THR A 43 5.19 3.40 -37.25
C THR A 43 3.85 3.18 -36.56
N PRO A 44 2.79 3.94 -36.86
CA PRO A 44 1.47 3.69 -36.33
C PRO A 44 0.96 2.27 -36.58
N THR A 45 1.30 1.70 -37.73
CA THR A 45 0.92 0.33 -38.14
C THR A 45 1.62 -0.71 -37.25
N ASP A 46 2.94 -0.60 -37.07
CA ASP A 46 3.69 -1.54 -36.21
C ASP A 46 3.21 -1.49 -34.76
N ILE A 47 2.93 -0.29 -34.24
CA ILE A 47 2.39 -0.14 -32.89
C ILE A 47 1.00 -0.78 -32.75
N ARG A 48 0.14 -0.63 -33.80
CA ARG A 48 -1.18 -1.26 -33.80
C ARG A 48 -1.08 -2.78 -33.91
N ASN A 49 -0.20 -3.31 -34.73
CA ASN A 49 0.01 -4.75 -34.86
C ASN A 49 0.50 -5.34 -33.50
N TYR A 50 1.40 -4.65 -32.82
CA TYR A 50 1.83 -5.05 -31.48
C TYR A 50 0.69 -5.00 -30.45
N GLU A 51 -0.18 -3.99 -30.52
CA GLU A 51 -1.38 -3.91 -29.69
C GLU A 51 -2.30 -5.13 -29.89
N VAL A 52 -2.55 -5.48 -31.15
CA VAL A 52 -3.34 -6.68 -31.53
C VAL A 52 -2.68 -7.95 -31.00
N HIS A 53 -1.36 -8.11 -31.19
CA HIS A 53 -0.60 -9.23 -30.65
C HIS A 53 -0.77 -9.38 -29.14
N LEU A 54 -0.68 -8.27 -28.38
CA LEU A 54 -0.90 -8.31 -26.93
C LEU A 54 -2.33 -8.71 -26.54
N LEU A 55 -3.34 -8.21 -27.27
CA LEU A 55 -4.75 -8.50 -26.99
C LEU A 55 -5.15 -9.92 -27.41
N ASP A 56 -4.81 -10.32 -28.64
CA ASP A 56 -5.37 -11.50 -29.28
C ASP A 56 -4.52 -12.75 -29.04
N GLU A 57 -3.20 -12.63 -29.06
CA GLU A 57 -2.30 -13.77 -28.88
C GLU A 57 -1.91 -13.95 -27.41
N LYS A 58 -1.48 -12.87 -26.75
CA LYS A 58 -1.07 -12.92 -25.33
C LYS A 58 -2.23 -12.80 -24.33
N LYS A 59 -3.44 -12.46 -24.83
CA LYS A 59 -4.65 -12.29 -23.99
C LYS A 59 -4.48 -11.30 -22.84
N GLU A 60 -3.64 -10.27 -23.08
CA GLU A 60 -3.40 -9.24 -22.08
C GLU A 60 -4.61 -8.32 -21.88
N SER A 61 -4.77 -7.80 -20.67
CA SER A 61 -5.84 -6.85 -20.36
C SER A 61 -5.64 -5.51 -21.07
N ALA A 62 -6.73 -4.80 -21.40
CA ALA A 62 -6.69 -3.44 -21.95
C ALA A 62 -5.80 -2.49 -21.13
N ARG A 63 -5.77 -2.66 -19.81
CA ARG A 63 -4.90 -1.90 -18.89
C ARG A 63 -3.42 -2.22 -19.08
N THR A 64 -3.07 -3.50 -19.22
CA THR A 64 -1.68 -3.93 -19.50
C THR A 64 -1.22 -3.39 -20.85
N VAL A 65 -2.05 -3.53 -21.88
CA VAL A 65 -1.77 -2.97 -23.22
C VAL A 65 -1.60 -1.46 -23.15
N GLY A 66 -2.47 -0.75 -22.43
CA GLY A 66 -2.34 0.69 -22.20
C GLY A 66 -1.02 1.09 -21.51
N LEU A 67 -0.50 0.24 -20.61
CA LEU A 67 0.81 0.40 -19.97
C LEU A 67 1.94 0.24 -20.99
N HIS A 68 1.92 -0.81 -21.82
CA HIS A 68 2.88 -1.04 -22.89
C HIS A 68 2.95 0.16 -23.85
N LEU A 69 1.81 0.62 -24.32
CA LEU A 69 1.72 1.80 -25.20
C LEU A 69 2.27 3.06 -24.53
N SER A 70 2.06 3.21 -23.22
CA SER A 70 2.60 4.36 -22.45
C SER A 70 4.12 4.33 -22.36
N VAL A 71 4.71 3.16 -22.16
CA VAL A 71 6.17 2.97 -22.10
C VAL A 71 6.79 3.21 -23.47
N ILE A 72 6.23 2.62 -24.54
CA ILE A 72 6.70 2.83 -25.91
C ILE A 72 6.58 4.29 -26.31
N SER A 73 5.47 4.96 -25.96
CA SER A 73 5.30 6.40 -26.18
C SER A 73 6.37 7.23 -25.45
N GLY A 74 6.77 6.81 -24.25
CA GLY A 74 7.86 7.42 -23.50
C GLY A 74 9.21 7.28 -24.21
N TYR A 75 9.49 6.09 -24.75
CA TYR A 75 10.67 5.81 -25.54
C TYR A 75 10.69 6.59 -26.86
N CYS A 76 9.57 6.65 -27.59
CA CYS A 76 9.46 7.48 -28.79
C CYS A 76 9.74 8.96 -28.53
N LYS A 77 9.27 9.50 -27.40
CA LYS A 77 9.59 10.89 -26.99
C LYS A 77 11.09 11.09 -26.72
N TYR A 78 11.77 10.07 -26.20
CA TYR A 78 13.22 10.10 -26.03
C TYR A 78 13.93 10.11 -27.38
N LEU A 79 13.53 9.26 -28.33
CA LEU A 79 14.07 9.26 -29.70
C LEU A 79 13.82 10.60 -30.42
N MET A 80 12.65 11.20 -30.24
CA MET A 80 12.36 12.54 -30.77
C MET A 80 13.31 13.60 -30.20
N LYS A 81 13.64 13.52 -28.92
CA LYS A 81 14.59 14.44 -28.30
C LYS A 81 16.03 14.26 -28.84
N LYS A 82 16.38 13.03 -29.27
CA LYS A 82 17.66 12.73 -29.92
C LYS A 82 17.67 13.11 -31.43
N GLY A 83 16.54 13.47 -32.00
CA GLY A 83 16.39 13.72 -33.45
C GLY A 83 16.28 12.46 -34.29
N GLU A 84 16.14 11.28 -33.66
CA GLU A 84 16.04 9.99 -34.34
C GLU A 84 14.59 9.66 -34.79
N LEU A 85 13.60 10.40 -34.32
CA LEU A 85 12.19 10.23 -34.67
C LEU A 85 11.53 11.62 -34.81
N SER A 86 10.77 11.83 -35.91
CA SER A 86 10.11 13.11 -36.17
C SER A 86 8.81 13.31 -35.40
N SER A 87 8.09 12.22 -35.10
CA SER A 87 6.80 12.26 -34.42
C SER A 87 6.58 11.02 -33.55
N ASN A 88 5.65 11.10 -32.59
CA ASN A 88 5.32 9.97 -31.75
C ASN A 88 4.16 9.16 -32.34
N PRO A 89 4.41 7.99 -32.96
CA PRO A 89 3.38 7.22 -33.64
C PRO A 89 2.31 6.64 -32.72
N VAL A 90 2.63 6.42 -31.44
CA VAL A 90 1.68 5.89 -30.46
C VAL A 90 0.48 6.84 -30.26
N ARG A 91 0.64 8.13 -30.56
CA ARG A 91 -0.48 9.11 -30.47
C ARG A 91 -1.54 8.89 -31.55
N MET A 92 -1.19 8.21 -32.64
CA MET A 92 -2.10 7.90 -33.74
C MET A 92 -2.84 6.57 -33.52
N VAL A 93 -2.45 5.79 -32.53
CA VAL A 93 -3.09 4.52 -32.19
C VAL A 93 -4.12 4.75 -31.10
N ARG A 94 -5.35 4.29 -31.34
CA ARG A 94 -6.44 4.37 -30.35
C ARG A 94 -6.20 3.32 -29.28
N ARG A 95 -6.14 3.75 -28.03
CA ARG A 95 -5.97 2.82 -26.91
C ARG A 95 -7.23 1.96 -26.73
N PRO A 96 -7.07 0.68 -26.31
CA PRO A 96 -8.19 -0.17 -25.98
C PRO A 96 -8.99 0.45 -24.82
N LYS A 97 -10.32 0.30 -24.87
CA LYS A 97 -11.18 0.79 -23.80
C LYS A 97 -10.96 -0.06 -22.55
N GLU A 98 -10.57 0.59 -21.45
CA GLU A 98 -10.61 -0.05 -20.14
C GLU A 98 -12.06 -0.09 -19.62
N GLU A 99 -12.48 -1.25 -19.14
CA GLU A 99 -13.70 -1.31 -18.34
C GLU A 99 -13.50 -0.48 -17.07
N LYS A 100 -14.33 0.54 -16.89
CA LYS A 100 -14.37 1.30 -15.64
C LYS A 100 -15.01 0.43 -14.57
N ARG A 101 -14.20 -0.36 -13.87
CA ARG A 101 -14.69 -1.06 -12.68
C ARG A 101 -14.91 -0.02 -11.59
N LEU A 102 -16.08 -0.05 -10.97
CA LEU A 102 -16.36 0.77 -9.79
C LEU A 102 -15.32 0.43 -8.70
N PRO A 103 -14.84 1.43 -7.95
CA PRO A 103 -13.96 1.17 -6.83
C PRO A 103 -14.64 0.19 -5.86
N VAL A 104 -13.94 -0.88 -5.51
CA VAL A 104 -14.40 -1.79 -4.45
C VAL A 104 -13.97 -1.18 -3.13
N PHE A 105 -14.90 -1.03 -2.21
CA PHE A 105 -14.65 -0.69 -0.82
C PHE A 105 -15.51 -1.59 0.06
N TYR A 106 -15.09 -1.80 1.30
CA TYR A 106 -15.85 -2.59 2.26
C TYR A 106 -16.83 -1.71 3.00
N ARG A 107 -17.91 -2.30 3.46
CA ARG A 107 -18.89 -1.59 4.28
C ARG A 107 -18.33 -1.37 5.69
N ALA A 108 -18.67 -0.25 6.29
CA ALA A 108 -18.21 0.10 7.63
C ALA A 108 -18.62 -0.92 8.70
N ASP A 109 -19.84 -1.48 8.57
CA ASP A 109 -20.34 -2.54 9.45
C ASP A 109 -19.48 -3.81 9.34
N ALA A 110 -19.12 -4.26 8.13
CA ALA A 110 -18.27 -5.43 7.94
C ALA A 110 -16.87 -5.25 8.59
N MET A 111 -16.30 -4.06 8.53
CA MET A 111 -15.04 -3.78 9.23
C MET A 111 -15.20 -3.78 10.75
N LYS A 112 -16.31 -3.22 11.29
CA LYS A 112 -16.61 -3.27 12.72
C LYS A 112 -16.77 -4.71 13.21
N ASP A 113 -17.53 -5.52 12.48
CA ASP A 113 -17.78 -6.93 12.80
C ASP A 113 -16.47 -7.73 12.79
N TYR A 114 -15.62 -7.54 11.78
CA TYR A 114 -14.29 -8.14 11.71
C TYR A 114 -13.45 -7.81 12.95
N PHE A 115 -13.37 -6.53 13.34
CA PHE A 115 -12.57 -6.13 14.49
C PHE A 115 -13.14 -6.64 15.81
N SER A 116 -14.45 -6.72 15.94
CA SER A 116 -15.10 -7.30 17.11
C SER A 116 -14.89 -8.82 17.19
N ALA A 117 -15.07 -9.54 16.09
CA ALA A 117 -14.87 -10.99 16.04
C ALA A 117 -13.41 -11.42 16.27
N THR A 118 -12.45 -10.54 15.97
CA THR A 118 -11.00 -10.84 16.13
C THR A 118 -10.37 -10.16 17.33
N GLU A 119 -11.15 -9.55 18.24
CA GLU A 119 -10.64 -8.81 19.40
C GLU A 119 -9.77 -9.71 20.30
N CYS A 120 -10.18 -10.96 20.50
CA CYS A 120 -9.43 -11.98 21.26
C CYS A 120 -8.00 -12.24 20.72
N ASN A 121 -7.71 -11.91 19.47
CA ASN A 121 -6.35 -12.03 18.91
C ASN A 121 -5.45 -10.83 19.26
N ALA A 122 -5.98 -9.80 19.93
CA ALA A 122 -5.27 -8.54 20.19
C ALA A 122 -5.37 -8.09 21.66
N ASP A 123 -6.04 -8.83 22.52
CA ASP A 123 -6.22 -8.50 23.92
C ASP A 123 -5.08 -9.00 24.83
N GLN A 124 -5.16 -8.62 26.11
CA GLN A 124 -4.18 -8.98 27.13
C GLN A 124 -4.28 -10.47 27.50
N GLU A 125 -5.48 -11.05 27.54
CA GLU A 125 -5.68 -12.46 27.90
C GLU A 125 -4.96 -13.39 26.91
N ALA A 126 -5.05 -13.09 25.60
CA ALA A 126 -4.28 -13.82 24.60
C ALA A 126 -2.76 -13.62 24.73
N MET A 127 -2.31 -12.49 25.29
CA MET A 127 -0.90 -12.27 25.62
C MET A 127 -0.43 -13.12 26.79
N ASP A 128 -1.21 -13.12 27.87
CA ASP A 128 -0.87 -13.90 29.06
C ASP A 128 -0.81 -15.39 28.73
N PHE A 129 -1.74 -15.87 27.89
CA PHE A 129 -1.71 -17.23 27.39
C PHE A 129 -0.48 -17.49 26.50
N LEU A 130 -0.14 -16.60 25.58
CA LEU A 130 1.08 -16.71 24.77
C LEU A 130 2.33 -16.82 25.63
N PHE A 131 2.46 -16.02 26.69
CA PHE A 131 3.62 -16.02 27.58
C PHE A 131 3.69 -17.27 28.48
N SER A 132 2.61 -18.01 28.66
CA SER A 132 2.60 -19.28 29.36
C SER A 132 3.16 -20.46 28.53
N LEU A 133 3.32 -20.29 27.22
CA LEU A 133 3.76 -21.34 26.29
C LEU A 133 5.23 -21.17 25.91
N PRO A 134 6.00 -22.23 25.70
CA PRO A 134 7.34 -22.14 25.13
C PRO A 134 7.31 -21.54 23.70
N THR A 135 8.33 -20.77 23.34
CA THR A 135 8.41 -20.14 22.00
C THR A 135 8.51 -21.15 20.85
N SER A 136 8.91 -22.38 21.14
CA SER A 136 8.95 -23.51 20.18
C SER A 136 7.56 -24.11 19.93
N ASP A 137 6.59 -23.88 20.82
CA ASP A 137 5.25 -24.45 20.78
C ASP A 137 4.51 -24.05 19.49
N PRO A 138 3.88 -25.00 18.78
CA PRO A 138 3.06 -24.69 17.60
C PRO A 138 1.90 -23.74 17.90
N VAL A 139 1.29 -23.83 19.09
CA VAL A 139 0.19 -22.93 19.51
C VAL A 139 0.70 -21.51 19.70
N ALA A 140 1.86 -21.33 20.34
CA ALA A 140 2.49 -20.01 20.50
C ALA A 140 2.80 -19.38 19.15
N LYS A 141 3.29 -20.15 18.18
CA LYS A 141 3.56 -19.69 16.80
C LYS A 141 2.29 -19.31 16.06
N ASP A 142 1.19 -20.05 16.26
CA ASP A 142 -0.10 -19.72 15.65
C ASP A 142 -0.69 -18.44 16.27
N LEU A 143 -0.68 -18.31 17.60
CA LEU A 143 -1.13 -17.08 18.29
C LEU A 143 -0.37 -15.84 17.82
N TYR A 144 0.95 -15.92 17.74
CA TYR A 144 1.78 -14.85 17.20
C TYR A 144 1.40 -14.52 15.75
N SER A 145 1.20 -15.54 14.91
CA SER A 145 0.86 -15.37 13.50
C SER A 145 -0.51 -14.73 13.31
N ARG A 146 -1.52 -15.11 14.10
CA ARG A 146 -2.86 -14.49 14.11
C ARG A 146 -2.78 -13.03 14.52
N ARG A 147 -2.06 -12.73 15.61
CA ARG A 147 -1.83 -11.36 16.08
C ARG A 147 -1.16 -10.50 15.01
N LEU A 148 -0.11 -11.00 14.38
CA LEU A 148 0.58 -10.29 13.30
C LEU A 148 -0.35 -10.00 12.10
N ARG A 149 -1.11 -11.00 11.63
CA ARG A 149 -2.02 -10.83 10.49
C ARG A 149 -3.12 -9.80 10.81
N ARG A 150 -3.72 -9.91 11.99
CA ARG A 150 -4.73 -8.95 12.44
C ARG A 150 -4.15 -7.53 12.53
N LEU A 151 -2.97 -7.35 13.12
CA LEU A 151 -2.30 -6.05 13.20
C LEU A 151 -1.99 -5.47 11.82
N ILE A 152 -1.60 -6.30 10.84
CA ILE A 152 -1.43 -5.86 9.44
C ILE A 152 -2.73 -5.23 8.90
N VAL A 153 -3.86 -5.89 9.10
CA VAL A 153 -5.18 -5.37 8.66
C VAL A 153 -5.52 -4.08 9.44
N SER A 154 -5.33 -4.09 10.76
CA SER A 154 -5.55 -2.93 11.63
C SER A 154 -4.76 -1.71 11.21
N MET A 155 -3.46 -1.87 10.95
CA MET A 155 -2.59 -0.78 10.51
C MET A 155 -2.98 -0.26 9.13
N LEU A 156 -3.21 -1.15 8.16
CA LEU A 156 -3.58 -0.76 6.80
C LEU A 156 -4.92 -0.01 6.77
N PHE A 157 -5.91 -0.48 7.52
CA PHE A 157 -7.22 0.14 7.59
C PHE A 157 -7.17 1.44 8.38
N SER A 158 -6.66 1.41 9.61
CA SER A 158 -6.68 2.58 10.48
C SER A 158 -5.82 3.74 9.96
N THR A 159 -4.69 3.49 9.36
CA THR A 159 -3.77 4.54 8.92
C THR A 159 -3.84 4.84 7.42
N GLY A 160 -4.45 3.96 6.64
CA GLY A 160 -4.49 4.06 5.19
C GLY A 160 -3.11 4.06 4.52
N ILE A 161 -2.04 3.61 5.20
CA ILE A 161 -0.69 3.55 4.61
C ILE A 161 -0.61 2.57 3.45
N ARG A 162 0.36 2.78 2.55
CA ARG A 162 0.58 1.85 1.44
C ARG A 162 1.25 0.57 1.94
N ARG A 163 1.01 -0.55 1.24
CA ARG A 163 1.68 -1.83 1.54
C ARG A 163 3.20 -1.70 1.65
N SER A 164 3.84 -0.99 0.73
CA SER A 164 5.29 -0.79 0.76
C SER A 164 5.74 0.05 1.95
N GLU A 165 4.95 1.04 2.35
CA GLU A 165 5.20 1.89 3.52
C GLU A 165 5.08 1.05 4.80
N LEU A 166 4.03 0.23 4.94
CA LEU A 166 3.88 -0.70 6.07
C LEU A 166 5.11 -1.62 6.22
N ILE A 167 5.57 -2.20 5.10
CA ILE A 167 6.73 -3.10 5.08
C ILE A 167 8.00 -2.37 5.51
N SER A 168 8.16 -1.09 5.16
CA SER A 168 9.36 -0.32 5.46
C SER A 168 9.43 0.24 6.88
N LEU A 169 8.37 0.11 7.68
CA LEU A 169 8.36 0.61 9.07
C LEU A 169 9.38 -0.12 9.93
N ASP A 170 10.13 0.65 10.69
CA ASP A 170 11.02 0.18 11.75
C ASP A 170 10.42 0.47 13.14
N LYS A 171 10.94 -0.15 14.20
CA LYS A 171 10.52 0.16 15.58
C LYS A 171 10.64 1.66 15.89
N SER A 172 11.67 2.32 15.34
CA SER A 172 11.88 3.77 15.46
C SER A 172 10.87 4.64 14.71
N SER A 173 10.10 4.05 13.78
CA SER A 173 9.02 4.77 13.09
C SER A 173 7.83 5.08 14.01
N LEU A 174 7.69 4.36 15.13
CA LEU A 174 6.65 4.61 16.13
C LEU A 174 7.13 5.66 17.15
N ASN A 175 6.57 6.85 17.09
CA ASN A 175 6.75 7.87 18.11
C ASN A 175 5.80 7.61 19.28
N ARG A 176 6.32 7.04 20.38
CA ARG A 176 5.51 6.69 21.56
C ARG A 176 4.93 7.92 22.27
N GLY A 177 5.68 9.03 22.34
CA GLY A 177 5.24 10.24 23.02
C GLY A 177 4.11 10.96 22.28
N ARG A 178 4.20 11.02 20.94
CA ARG A 178 3.18 11.68 20.11
C ARG A 178 2.10 10.72 19.62
N ARG A 179 2.26 9.41 19.80
CA ARG A 179 1.41 8.38 19.21
C ARG A 179 1.21 8.58 17.71
N THR A 180 2.32 8.66 16.99
CA THR A 180 2.35 8.84 15.52
C THR A 180 3.26 7.80 14.88
N LEU A 181 3.00 7.50 13.61
CA LEU A 181 3.87 6.69 12.75
C LEU A 181 4.54 7.61 11.73
N SER A 182 5.87 7.64 11.72
CA SER A 182 6.65 8.31 10.69
C SER A 182 6.79 7.40 9.48
N VAL A 183 6.29 7.86 8.33
CA VAL A 183 6.20 7.06 7.11
C VAL A 183 6.95 7.76 5.98
N LEU A 184 7.86 7.03 5.33
CA LEU A 184 8.55 7.50 4.14
C LEU A 184 7.69 7.25 2.88
N GLY A 185 7.21 8.32 2.27
CA GLY A 185 6.37 8.29 1.08
C GLY A 185 7.15 8.35 -0.23
N LYS A 186 6.43 8.48 -1.33
CA LYS A 186 7.03 8.63 -2.66
C LYS A 186 7.85 9.92 -2.76
N GLY A 187 9.09 9.82 -3.27
CA GLY A 187 10.00 10.96 -3.44
C GLY A 187 10.68 11.37 -2.14
N ASP A 188 10.92 10.39 -1.24
CA ASP A 188 11.62 10.54 0.03
C ASP A 188 11.01 11.59 0.98
N LYS A 189 9.70 11.80 0.85
CA LYS A 189 8.96 12.70 1.73
C LYS A 189 8.45 11.95 2.96
N MET A 190 8.92 12.37 4.13
CA MET A 190 8.41 11.89 5.41
C MET A 190 7.06 12.53 5.72
N ARG A 191 6.15 11.75 6.29
CA ARG A 191 4.92 12.25 6.91
C ARG A 191 4.65 11.52 8.22
N GLU A 192 4.00 12.19 9.15
CA GLU A 192 3.52 11.58 10.39
C GLU A 192 2.02 11.27 10.25
N ILE A 193 1.65 10.05 10.64
CA ILE A 193 0.26 9.60 10.67
C ILE A 193 -0.13 9.40 12.13
N PRO A 194 -1.21 10.03 12.63
CA PRO A 194 -1.70 9.79 13.98
C PRO A 194 -2.17 8.33 14.12
N VAL A 195 -1.98 7.77 15.29
CA VAL A 195 -2.39 6.42 15.65
C VAL A 195 -3.48 6.52 16.72
N THR A 196 -4.64 5.86 16.52
CA THR A 196 -5.71 5.80 17.54
C THR A 196 -5.22 5.05 18.77
N ASP A 197 -5.82 5.33 19.92
CA ASP A 197 -5.45 4.68 21.18
C ASP A 197 -5.60 3.16 21.10
N SER A 198 -6.65 2.67 20.42
CA SER A 198 -6.87 1.24 20.20
C SER A 198 -5.78 0.59 19.33
N LEU A 199 -5.39 1.23 18.22
CA LEU A 199 -4.30 0.74 17.39
C LEU A 199 -2.95 0.82 18.09
N TYR A 200 -2.73 1.88 18.87
CA TYR A 200 -1.49 2.03 19.63
C TYR A 200 -1.33 0.92 20.67
N ALA A 201 -2.37 0.61 21.42
CA ALA A 201 -2.38 -0.52 22.37
C ALA A 201 -2.10 -1.86 21.65
N GLU A 202 -2.75 -2.09 20.51
CA GLU A 202 -2.55 -3.29 19.70
C GLU A 202 -1.10 -3.42 19.21
N ILE A 203 -0.47 -2.29 18.80
CA ILE A 203 0.95 -2.28 18.39
C ILE A 203 1.85 -2.63 19.58
N LEU A 204 1.60 -2.09 20.76
CA LEU A 204 2.42 -2.39 21.95
C LEU A 204 2.34 -3.86 22.33
N LEU A 205 1.14 -4.43 22.43
CA LEU A 205 0.95 -5.86 22.72
C LEU A 205 1.62 -6.76 21.66
N TYR A 206 1.59 -6.34 20.38
CA TYR A 206 2.32 -7.05 19.34
C TYR A 206 3.85 -6.97 19.54
N LEU A 207 4.38 -5.80 19.90
CA LEU A 207 5.82 -5.66 20.14
C LEU A 207 6.29 -6.55 21.27
N ASP A 208 5.53 -6.63 22.37
CA ASP A 208 5.83 -7.52 23.50
C ASP A 208 5.78 -9.00 23.07
N ALA A 209 4.77 -9.39 22.27
CA ALA A 209 4.69 -10.74 21.67
C ALA A 209 5.88 -11.03 20.75
N ALA A 210 6.27 -10.06 19.93
CA ALA A 210 7.40 -10.21 19.01
C ALA A 210 8.74 -10.30 19.74
N ASP A 211 8.92 -9.55 20.81
CA ASP A 211 10.13 -9.60 21.61
C ASP A 211 10.20 -10.91 22.43
N TYR A 212 9.09 -11.45 22.89
CA TYR A 212 9.02 -12.77 23.51
C TYR A 212 9.36 -13.88 22.52
N MET A 213 8.67 -13.93 21.37
CA MET A 213 8.78 -15.03 20.40
C MET A 213 10.09 -15.04 19.60
N LEU A 214 10.67 -13.86 19.33
CA LEU A 214 11.78 -13.70 18.37
C LEU A 214 13.02 -13.07 18.99
N GLY A 215 12.96 -12.73 20.27
CA GLY A 215 13.98 -11.95 20.96
C GLY A 215 13.87 -10.44 20.67
N ALA A 216 14.30 -9.65 21.64
CA ALA A 216 14.35 -8.19 21.48
C ALA A 216 15.34 -7.84 20.36
N GLY A 217 14.82 -7.36 19.25
CA GLY A 217 15.67 -6.83 18.18
C GLY A 217 16.34 -5.56 18.66
N SER A 218 17.64 -5.57 18.80
CA SER A 218 18.47 -4.43 19.19
C SER A 218 19.16 -3.87 17.95
N GLY A 219 18.87 -2.60 17.60
CA GLY A 219 19.57 -1.88 16.53
C GLY A 219 18.66 -0.94 15.74
N SER A 220 19.28 0.11 15.17
CA SER A 220 18.64 0.96 14.17
C SER A 220 18.28 0.11 12.94
N GLY A 221 17.01 0.17 12.50
CA GLY A 221 16.52 -0.61 11.35
C GLY A 221 15.85 -1.94 11.70
N THR A 222 15.60 -2.23 13.00
CA THR A 222 14.77 -3.38 13.38
C THR A 222 13.34 -3.17 12.84
N PRO A 223 12.82 -4.08 11.99
CA PRO A 223 11.48 -3.95 11.44
C PRO A 223 10.42 -3.89 12.55
N LEU A 224 9.44 -2.98 12.38
CA LEU A 224 8.30 -2.89 13.30
C LEU A 224 7.51 -4.19 13.29
N LEU A 225 7.24 -4.74 12.10
CA LEU A 225 6.53 -6.00 11.90
C LEU A 225 7.49 -7.07 11.38
N ARG A 226 7.50 -8.23 12.05
CA ARG A 226 8.43 -9.33 11.76
C ARG A 226 7.65 -10.63 11.49
N THR A 227 8.10 -11.42 10.52
CA THR A 227 7.62 -12.80 10.34
C THR A 227 8.09 -13.69 11.48
N LEU A 228 7.57 -14.92 11.59
CA LEU A 228 8.09 -15.93 12.55
C LEU A 228 9.60 -16.25 12.39
N LYS A 229 10.19 -15.92 11.24
CA LYS A 229 11.63 -16.04 11.01
C LYS A 229 12.42 -14.82 11.51
N GLY A 230 11.77 -13.85 12.15
CA GLY A 230 12.39 -12.59 12.59
C GLY A 230 12.67 -11.58 11.47
N THR A 231 12.34 -11.92 10.21
CA THR A 231 12.60 -11.06 9.05
C THR A 231 11.50 -10.04 8.81
N ARG A 232 11.84 -8.95 8.11
CA ARG A 232 10.87 -7.97 7.61
C ARG A 232 9.80 -8.62 6.75
N LEU A 233 8.58 -8.08 6.78
CA LEU A 233 7.50 -8.51 5.89
C LEU A 233 7.87 -8.29 4.42
N TYR A 234 7.24 -9.03 3.53
CA TYR A 234 7.39 -8.88 2.08
C TYR A 234 6.01 -8.80 1.41
N PRO A 235 5.93 -8.26 0.17
CA PRO A 235 4.65 -7.92 -0.45
C PRO A 235 3.63 -9.06 -0.50
N VAL A 236 4.06 -10.26 -0.87
CA VAL A 236 3.17 -11.43 -0.97
C VAL A 236 2.65 -11.86 0.40
N PHE A 237 3.46 -11.73 1.47
CA PHE A 237 3.02 -12.04 2.83
C PHE A 237 1.88 -11.11 3.26
N VAL A 238 2.03 -9.79 3.05
CA VAL A 238 1.01 -8.81 3.41
C VAL A 238 -0.29 -9.04 2.61
N ASP A 239 -0.18 -9.29 1.30
CA ASP A 239 -1.36 -9.56 0.45
C ASP A 239 -2.10 -10.82 0.91
N ARG A 240 -1.35 -11.89 1.25
CA ARG A 240 -1.90 -13.14 1.76
C ARG A 240 -2.57 -12.93 3.11
N SER A 241 -1.92 -12.24 4.04
CA SER A 241 -2.47 -11.94 5.37
C SER A 241 -3.81 -11.21 5.26
N VAL A 242 -3.90 -10.17 4.44
CA VAL A 242 -5.16 -9.44 4.23
C VAL A 242 -6.23 -10.34 3.61
N LYS A 243 -5.85 -11.18 2.64
CA LYS A 243 -6.78 -12.11 1.99
C LYS A 243 -7.30 -13.16 2.98
N GLU A 244 -6.43 -13.76 3.77
CA GLU A 244 -6.79 -14.79 4.76
C GLU A 244 -7.70 -14.20 5.85
N GLU A 245 -7.31 -13.09 6.47
CA GLU A 245 -8.07 -12.46 7.55
C GLU A 245 -9.48 -12.06 7.10
N LEU A 246 -9.62 -11.44 5.92
CA LEU A 246 -10.92 -10.97 5.45
C LEU A 246 -11.74 -12.05 4.74
N SER A 247 -11.17 -13.23 4.44
CA SER A 247 -11.91 -14.32 3.79
C SER A 247 -12.77 -15.14 4.76
N GLY A 248 -12.43 -15.14 6.03
CA GLY A 248 -13.19 -15.81 7.08
C GLY A 248 -14.36 -14.99 7.63
N SER A 249 -14.54 -13.74 7.19
CA SER A 249 -15.56 -12.84 7.72
C SER A 249 -16.62 -12.52 6.66
N GLU A 250 -17.87 -12.42 7.08
CA GLU A 250 -18.98 -12.01 6.21
C GLU A 250 -18.88 -10.53 5.82
N GLY A 251 -19.50 -10.15 4.70
CA GLY A 251 -19.57 -8.77 4.23
C GLY A 251 -18.39 -8.32 3.37
N PHE A 252 -17.34 -9.13 3.21
CA PHE A 252 -16.21 -8.82 2.35
C PHE A 252 -16.36 -9.46 0.97
N THR A 253 -16.97 -8.73 0.05
CA THR A 253 -17.13 -9.15 -1.35
C THR A 253 -16.02 -8.61 -2.24
N GLY A 254 -15.68 -9.32 -3.30
CA GLY A 254 -14.69 -8.89 -4.29
C GLY A 254 -13.24 -9.06 -3.84
N ARG A 255 -12.35 -8.18 -4.33
CA ARG A 255 -10.91 -8.29 -4.13
C ARG A 255 -10.51 -7.87 -2.72
N LYS A 256 -9.88 -8.78 -1.97
CA LYS A 256 -9.31 -8.53 -0.64
C LYS A 256 -7.84 -8.14 -0.78
N SER A 257 -7.53 -6.87 -0.55
CA SER A 257 -6.17 -6.35 -0.73
C SER A 257 -5.90 -5.07 0.07
N PRO A 258 -4.63 -4.76 0.36
CA PRO A 258 -4.25 -3.52 1.04
C PRO A 258 -4.79 -2.24 0.39
N HIS A 259 -4.89 -2.21 -0.93
CA HIS A 259 -5.43 -1.06 -1.65
C HIS A 259 -6.92 -0.86 -1.39
N VAL A 260 -7.70 -1.94 -1.28
CA VAL A 260 -9.13 -1.85 -0.96
C VAL A 260 -9.33 -1.32 0.46
N LEU A 261 -8.58 -1.80 1.46
CA LEU A 261 -8.62 -1.27 2.83
C LEU A 261 -8.33 0.24 2.87
N ARG A 262 -7.33 0.68 2.11
CA ARG A 262 -7.02 2.11 2.01
C ARG A 262 -8.13 2.93 1.32
N HIS A 263 -8.80 2.36 0.31
CA HIS A 263 -9.96 3.01 -0.31
C HIS A 263 -11.16 3.06 0.65
N THR A 264 -11.35 2.00 1.42
CA THR A 264 -12.42 1.92 2.44
C THR A 264 -12.27 3.04 3.46
N ILE A 265 -11.10 3.18 4.11
CA ILE A 265 -10.92 4.26 5.10
C ILE A 265 -11.02 5.65 4.47
N ALA A 266 -10.54 5.83 3.23
CA ALA A 266 -10.68 7.10 2.53
C ALA A 266 -12.15 7.48 2.29
N SER A 267 -12.99 6.50 1.94
CA SER A 267 -14.44 6.70 1.74
C SER A 267 -15.15 6.96 3.07
N GLU A 268 -14.84 6.18 4.11
CA GLU A 268 -15.44 6.38 5.44
C GLU A 268 -15.13 7.77 6.01
N LEU A 269 -13.87 8.22 5.94
CA LEU A 269 -13.50 9.56 6.38
C LEU A 269 -14.21 10.66 5.58
N LEU A 270 -14.45 10.43 4.29
CA LEU A 270 -15.20 11.37 3.45
C LEU A 270 -16.68 11.41 3.81
N ASP A 271 -17.29 10.25 4.05
CA ASP A 271 -18.69 10.11 4.44
C ASP A 271 -18.97 10.72 5.83
N GLU A 272 -17.98 10.67 6.73
CA GLU A 272 -17.99 11.35 8.04
C GLU A 272 -17.67 12.86 7.96
N GLY A 273 -17.60 13.41 6.74
CA GLY A 273 -17.45 14.86 6.51
C GLY A 273 -16.01 15.39 6.65
N THR A 274 -15.00 14.51 6.69
CA THR A 274 -13.60 14.94 6.69
C THR A 274 -13.27 15.62 5.34
N ASP A 275 -12.63 16.78 5.38
CA ASP A 275 -12.28 17.49 4.17
C ASP A 275 -11.28 16.70 3.30
N LEU A 276 -11.48 16.77 1.98
CA LEU A 276 -10.72 16.00 1.01
C LEU A 276 -9.21 16.29 1.04
N ASN A 277 -8.78 17.48 1.44
CA ASN A 277 -7.36 17.84 1.51
C ASN A 277 -6.71 17.16 2.71
N SER A 278 -7.36 17.12 3.87
CA SER A 278 -6.91 16.39 5.07
C SER A 278 -6.77 14.90 4.79
N ILE A 279 -7.74 14.31 4.06
CA ILE A 279 -7.66 12.90 3.62
C ILE A 279 -6.47 12.69 2.68
N LYS A 280 -6.26 13.58 1.69
CA LYS A 280 -5.12 13.50 0.77
C LYS A 280 -3.78 13.63 1.48
N GLU A 281 -3.67 14.52 2.46
CA GLU A 281 -2.46 14.69 3.28
C GLU A 281 -2.17 13.43 4.09
N MET A 282 -3.15 12.90 4.83
CA MET A 282 -3.03 11.67 5.60
C MET A 282 -2.58 10.50 4.73
N LEU A 283 -3.19 10.35 3.56
CA LEU A 283 -2.88 9.28 2.63
C LEU A 283 -1.59 9.52 1.85
N GLY A 284 -1.04 10.73 1.81
CA GLY A 284 0.17 11.07 1.05
C GLY A 284 -0.04 10.98 -0.46
N HIS A 285 -1.10 11.61 -0.98
CA HIS A 285 -1.32 11.80 -2.41
C HIS A 285 -0.42 12.92 -2.94
N SER A 286 0.48 12.60 -3.87
CA SER A 286 1.57 13.46 -4.35
C SER A 286 1.20 14.48 -5.43
N SER A 287 -0.06 14.88 -5.58
CA SER A 287 -0.42 15.93 -6.54
C SER A 287 -0.76 17.24 -5.83
N LEU A 288 0.08 18.20 -6.07
CA LEU A 288 0.01 19.63 -5.71
C LEU A 288 0.35 19.98 -4.25
N ALA A 289 1.36 20.83 -4.23
CA ALA A 289 1.85 21.70 -3.19
C ALA A 289 2.94 21.17 -2.26
N ALA A 290 4.02 21.91 -2.32
CA ALA A 290 4.95 22.32 -1.27
C ALA A 290 5.01 21.45 -0.01
N THR A 291 6.20 21.13 0.33
CA THR A 291 6.65 20.73 1.67
C THR A 291 5.91 21.55 2.75
N GLN A 292 4.72 21.12 3.14
CA GLN A 292 4.15 21.60 4.38
C GLN A 292 4.86 20.87 5.50
N VAL A 293 5.68 21.61 6.21
CA VAL A 293 6.21 21.19 7.52
C VAL A 293 5.00 20.92 8.39
N TYR A 294 4.79 19.65 8.79
CA TYR A 294 3.74 19.29 9.74
C TYR A 294 4.01 20.02 11.05
N THR A 295 3.28 21.09 11.29
CA THR A 295 3.32 21.78 12.58
C THR A 295 2.56 20.95 13.62
N HIS A 296 2.90 21.13 14.88
CA HIS A 296 2.21 20.49 16.02
C HIS A 296 0.67 20.65 15.93
N ASN A 297 0.20 21.81 15.49
CA ASN A 297 -1.22 22.13 15.30
C ASN A 297 -1.90 21.30 14.20
N THR A 298 -1.18 20.95 13.12
CA THR A 298 -1.70 20.11 12.03
C THR A 298 -1.91 18.67 12.50
N ILE A 299 -0.98 18.14 13.28
CA ILE A 299 -1.08 16.78 13.84
C ILE A 299 -2.21 16.68 14.87
N GLU A 300 -2.39 17.70 15.73
CA GLU A 300 -3.51 17.73 16.68
C GLU A 300 -4.87 17.85 15.99
N ARG A 301 -4.95 18.65 14.94
CA ARG A 301 -6.17 18.75 14.13
C ARG A 301 -6.50 17.44 13.43
N LEU A 302 -5.51 16.78 12.83
CA LEU A 302 -5.68 15.45 12.23
C LEU A 302 -6.09 14.41 13.28
N LYS A 303 -5.53 14.44 14.49
CA LYS A 303 -5.95 13.56 15.58
C LYS A 303 -7.40 13.78 15.97
N LYS A 304 -7.86 15.03 16.11
CA LYS A 304 -9.26 15.34 16.44
C LYS A 304 -10.22 14.84 15.37
N VAL A 305 -9.95 15.16 14.11
CA VAL A 305 -10.74 14.69 12.98
C VAL A 305 -10.74 13.16 12.90
N TYR A 306 -9.59 12.56 13.06
CA TYR A 306 -9.40 11.11 13.01
C TYR A 306 -10.09 10.38 14.17
N ASN A 307 -9.97 10.87 15.39
CA ASN A 307 -10.64 10.28 16.56
C ASN A 307 -12.17 10.43 16.50
N ASN A 308 -12.68 11.51 15.88
CA ASN A 308 -14.12 11.71 15.72
C ASN A 308 -14.72 10.89 14.58
N ALA A 309 -13.98 10.73 13.48
CA ALA A 309 -14.46 10.10 12.26
C ALA A 309 -14.06 8.60 12.14
N HIS A 310 -13.13 8.11 12.97
CA HIS A 310 -12.64 6.74 12.80
C HIS A 310 -13.53 5.73 13.53
N PRO A 311 -14.03 4.66 12.86
CA PRO A 311 -14.96 3.68 13.45
C PRO A 311 -14.46 2.98 14.72
N ARG A 312 -13.13 2.91 14.90
CA ARG A 312 -12.50 2.30 16.09
C ARG A 312 -12.17 3.29 17.21
N ALA A 313 -12.31 4.59 17.00
CA ALA A 313 -12.01 5.59 18.02
C ALA A 313 -13.15 5.75 19.05
N ASN A 314 -14.39 5.42 18.68
CA ASN A 314 -15.59 5.68 19.48
C ASN A 314 -15.95 4.59 20.51
N LYS A 315 -15.08 3.63 20.83
CA LYS A 315 -15.38 2.60 21.85
C LYS A 315 -15.41 3.09 23.31
N ASN A 316 -14.97 4.32 23.60
CA ASN A 316 -14.92 4.86 24.99
C ASN A 316 -15.97 5.95 25.29
N GLY A 317 -16.94 6.21 24.39
CA GLY A 317 -17.95 7.25 24.58
C GLY A 317 -19.30 6.81 25.15
N GLY A 318 -19.46 5.57 25.59
CA GLY A 318 -20.76 5.01 25.96
C GLY A 318 -20.88 4.62 27.44
N LYS A 319 -20.45 5.47 28.39
CA LYS A 319 -20.87 5.38 29.79
C LYS A 319 -20.66 6.75 30.48
N ASN A 320 -21.59 7.66 30.30
CA ASN A 320 -21.93 8.69 31.26
C ASN A 320 -23.19 9.41 30.78
N GLY A 321 -24.24 9.31 31.55
CA GLY A 321 -25.38 10.22 31.48
C GLY A 321 -26.74 9.55 31.34
N ASP A 322 -27.16 8.83 32.33
CA ASP A 322 -28.54 8.85 32.80
C ASP A 322 -28.52 8.69 34.33
N GLN A 323 -28.43 9.80 35.00
CA GLN A 323 -28.91 10.06 36.35
C GLN A 323 -29.21 11.55 36.42
N ASP A 324 -30.43 11.90 36.23
CA ASP A 324 -31.39 12.72 36.99
C ASP A 324 -32.53 13.16 36.08
#